data_7c0eebb915e4c24f90b60651e41a24f2
#
_entry.id   7c0eebb915e4c24f90b60651e41a24f2
#
_cell.length_a   1.000
_cell.length_b   1.000
_cell.length_c   1.000
_cell.angle_alpha   90.00
_cell.angle_beta   90.00
_cell.angle_gamma   90.00
#
_symmetry.space_group_name_H-M   'P 1'
#
loop_
_entity.id
_entity.type
_entity.pdbx_description
1 polymer ?
#
loop_
_entity_poly.entity_id
_entity_poly.type
_entity_poly.pdbx_seq_one_letter_code
_entity_poly.pdbx_strand_id
1 'polypeptide(L)'
;MRIMEKLTRRQFLGRGAAASAALGAVSLGCSPKRESASDSEPGQVSCRRDPKSGQEVSVLGYGCMRWPMTKDAQGKDIIDQETVNELVDYAFSHGVNYFDTAPIYLQGLSEHATALALSRYPRESYFLATKLSNFNPNSYTLEFASAMLSDSLSNLMTDYIDYYLLHSVNSDFENFRTRFVDNGILDYLLEQRSKGVLRHLGFSFHSNCAVLSQLMDFHEEYKTRTGEPLFDFVMMQLNWFDWHHSGNSNAYAADLYAILEAHGLPVMVMEPLLGGRLSDVPDHIAEQMKEKEPGRSLASWAFRFAASHKNVLCVLSGMSRMEHLRDNLHTFSPLVELDEQHKDFLERMAELMSSYPLIPCNDCKYCMPCPYGLDIPAIFTHYNKCVNEGYVSASAQDPEYRKNRRAYLVSYDRAVPRQSQADRCISCARCVTDSHCPQHIAIPREMMRISKYIEELRRSNSM
;
A
#
# COMPACT_ATOMS: atom_id res chain seq x y z
N MET A 1 12.58 16.01 -38.50
CA MET A 1 13.72 15.68 -37.66
C MET A 1 14.31 16.98 -37.14
N ARG A 2 13.76 17.51 -36.02
CA ARG A 2 14.30 18.68 -35.31
C ARG A 2 14.79 18.21 -33.97
N ILE A 3 16.08 18.37 -33.77
CA ILE A 3 16.83 18.05 -32.55
C ILE A 3 16.41 19.08 -31.50
N MET A 4 15.78 18.64 -30.39
CA MET A 4 15.54 19.49 -29.23
C MET A 4 16.83 19.60 -28.41
N GLU A 5 17.45 20.77 -28.40
CA GLU A 5 18.55 21.11 -27.53
C GLU A 5 18.11 21.12 -26.05
N LYS A 6 18.83 20.40 -25.21
CA LYS A 6 18.64 20.38 -23.76
C LYS A 6 19.09 21.71 -23.17
N LEU A 7 18.16 22.48 -22.62
CA LEU A 7 18.44 23.68 -21.84
C LEU A 7 19.06 23.30 -20.48
N THR A 8 20.19 23.88 -20.14
CA THR A 8 20.85 23.70 -18.83
C THR A 8 20.20 24.62 -17.78
N ARG A 9 20.25 24.21 -16.50
CA ARG A 9 19.71 24.91 -15.31
C ARG A 9 20.14 26.39 -15.22
N ARG A 10 21.28 26.75 -15.79
CA ARG A 10 21.83 28.12 -15.80
C ARG A 10 21.15 29.04 -16.82
N GLN A 11 20.57 28.48 -17.87
CA GLN A 11 19.84 29.26 -18.90
C GLN A 11 18.41 29.58 -18.48
N PHE A 12 17.84 28.82 -17.54
CA PHE A 12 16.51 29.07 -17.00
C PHE A 12 16.49 30.21 -15.95
N LEU A 13 17.56 30.38 -15.18
CA LEU A 13 17.69 31.41 -14.14
C LEU A 13 18.07 32.80 -14.68
N GLY A 14 18.44 32.94 -15.95
CA GLY A 14 18.89 34.20 -16.57
C GLY A 14 17.82 35.06 -17.18
N ARG A 15 16.57 34.65 -17.20
CA ARG A 15 15.47 35.41 -17.86
C ARG A 15 14.44 36.03 -16.91
N GLY A 16 14.66 36.05 -15.61
CA GLY A 16 13.72 36.52 -14.57
C GLY A 16 14.11 37.85 -13.88
N ALA A 17 15.08 38.63 -14.38
CA ALA A 17 15.52 39.86 -13.69
C ALA A 17 15.50 41.05 -14.60
N ALA A 18 14.34 41.67 -14.83
CA ALA A 18 14.21 43.09 -15.18
C ALA A 18 12.76 43.61 -15.07
N ALA A 19 12.58 44.66 -14.28
CA ALA A 19 11.41 45.54 -14.05
C ALA A 19 10.69 45.27 -12.71
N SER A 20 10.48 46.22 -11.80
CA SER A 20 10.78 47.66 -11.70
C SER A 20 10.59 48.07 -10.24
N ALA A 21 11.38 48.99 -9.75
CA ALA A 21 11.17 49.69 -8.48
C ALA A 21 10.04 50.71 -8.59
N ALA A 22 9.09 50.67 -7.64
CA ALA A 22 8.26 51.85 -7.30
C ALA A 22 7.98 51.80 -5.80
N LEU A 23 8.42 52.87 -5.12
CA LEU A 23 8.17 53.13 -3.68
C LEU A 23 6.69 53.52 -3.45
N GLY A 24 6.12 53.05 -2.35
CA GLY A 24 4.83 53.49 -1.86
C GLY A 24 4.45 52.89 -0.49
N ALA A 25 4.70 53.68 0.54
CA ALA A 25 4.01 53.82 1.82
C ALA A 25 3.49 52.60 2.59
N VAL A 26 4.05 52.44 3.79
CA VAL A 26 3.66 51.59 4.93
C VAL A 26 2.19 51.83 5.34
N SER A 27 1.40 50.76 5.35
CA SER A 27 0.26 50.62 6.24
C SER A 27 0.39 49.27 6.95
N LEU A 28 0.59 49.33 8.29
CA LEU A 28 0.51 48.20 9.20
C LEU A 28 -0.95 47.70 9.21
N GLY A 29 -1.26 46.80 8.30
CA GLY A 29 -2.47 46.02 8.32
C GLY A 29 -2.11 44.61 8.77
N CYS A 30 -2.61 44.15 9.92
CA CYS A 30 -2.64 42.76 10.30
C CYS A 30 -3.33 41.98 9.15
N SER A 31 -2.54 41.33 8.32
CA SER A 31 -3.07 40.32 7.40
C SER A 31 -3.55 39.15 8.25
N PRO A 32 -4.78 38.67 8.11
CA PRO A 32 -5.20 37.44 8.74
C PRO A 32 -4.25 36.35 8.21
N LYS A 33 -3.61 35.59 9.13
CA LYS A 33 -2.95 34.34 8.78
C LYS A 33 -3.99 33.54 8.01
N ARG A 34 -3.71 33.21 6.76
CA ARG A 34 -4.43 32.14 6.07
C ARG A 34 -4.15 30.89 6.91
N GLU A 35 -5.13 30.45 7.67
CA GLU A 35 -5.13 29.12 8.25
C GLU A 35 -4.94 28.15 7.09
N SER A 36 -3.88 27.35 7.16
CA SER A 36 -3.70 26.25 6.23
C SER A 36 -4.89 25.32 6.40
N ALA A 37 -5.37 24.68 5.35
CA ALA A 37 -6.49 23.74 5.41
C ALA A 37 -6.22 22.56 6.40
N SER A 38 -5.00 22.44 6.93
CA SER A 38 -4.58 21.48 7.94
C SER A 38 -4.96 21.83 9.40
N ASP A 39 -5.45 23.05 9.68
CA ASP A 39 -5.75 23.49 11.06
C ASP A 39 -7.24 23.34 11.44
N SER A 40 -8.12 22.95 10.49
CA SER A 40 -9.53 22.63 10.78
C SER A 40 -9.68 21.16 11.13
N GLU A 41 -10.61 20.84 12.07
CA GLU A 41 -10.97 19.44 12.34
C GLU A 41 -11.63 18.83 11.09
N PRO A 42 -11.26 17.57 10.70
CA PRO A 42 -11.91 16.89 9.59
C PRO A 42 -13.38 16.57 9.91
N GLY A 43 -14.21 16.50 8.88
CA GLY A 43 -15.61 16.08 9.01
C GLY A 43 -15.77 14.55 9.10
N GLN A 44 -17.00 14.07 8.92
CA GLN A 44 -17.27 12.63 8.79
C GLN A 44 -16.82 12.14 7.42
N VAL A 45 -16.18 10.97 7.37
CA VAL A 45 -15.76 10.35 6.10
C VAL A 45 -16.96 9.95 5.25
N SER A 46 -16.80 10.04 3.94
CA SER A 46 -17.79 9.54 2.99
C SER A 46 -17.96 8.02 3.11
N CYS A 47 -19.19 7.55 2.97
CA CYS A 47 -19.52 6.13 2.97
C CYS A 47 -20.05 5.68 1.61
N ARG A 48 -20.00 4.37 1.35
CA ARG A 48 -20.62 3.69 0.23
C ARG A 48 -21.42 2.51 0.72
N ARG A 49 -22.53 2.24 0.02
CA ARG A 49 -23.41 1.13 0.38
C ARG A 49 -22.83 -0.18 -0.14
N ASP A 50 -22.62 -1.14 0.75
CA ASP A 50 -22.33 -2.52 0.39
C ASP A 50 -23.50 -3.14 -0.37
N PRO A 51 -23.32 -3.64 -1.59
CA PRO A 51 -24.44 -4.12 -2.41
C PRO A 51 -25.10 -5.39 -1.87
N LYS A 52 -24.39 -6.20 -1.06
CA LYS A 52 -24.94 -7.41 -0.46
C LYS A 52 -25.72 -7.13 0.82
N SER A 53 -25.09 -6.43 1.77
CA SER A 53 -25.69 -6.18 3.08
C SER A 53 -26.58 -4.94 3.13
N GLY A 54 -26.38 -3.99 2.18
CA GLY A 54 -27.03 -2.69 2.19
C GLY A 54 -26.52 -1.74 3.26
N GLN A 55 -25.49 -2.12 4.02
CA GLN A 55 -24.89 -1.31 5.09
C GLN A 55 -23.92 -0.27 4.52
N GLU A 56 -23.77 0.84 5.24
CA GLU A 56 -22.87 1.92 4.86
C GLU A 56 -21.45 1.61 5.36
N VAL A 57 -20.51 1.43 4.42
CA VAL A 57 -19.09 1.19 4.68
C VAL A 57 -18.30 2.48 4.40
N SER A 58 -17.44 2.88 5.32
CA SER A 58 -16.57 4.04 5.12
C SER A 58 -15.63 3.83 3.94
N VAL A 59 -15.53 4.81 3.04
CA VAL A 59 -14.64 4.71 1.87
C VAL A 59 -13.18 4.69 2.31
N LEU A 60 -12.84 5.35 3.42
CA LEU A 60 -11.55 5.16 4.11
C LEU A 60 -11.65 3.98 5.05
N GLY A 61 -10.87 2.93 4.80
CA GLY A 61 -10.69 1.79 5.71
C GLY A 61 -9.36 1.84 6.44
N TYR A 62 -9.33 1.30 7.65
CA TYR A 62 -8.12 1.21 8.45
C TYR A 62 -7.38 -0.11 8.18
N GLY A 63 -6.19 -0.03 7.54
CA GLY A 63 -5.29 -1.17 7.36
C GLY A 63 -4.43 -1.41 8.60
N CYS A 64 -4.66 -2.50 9.32
CA CYS A 64 -4.04 -2.79 10.62
C CYS A 64 -2.66 -3.49 10.51
N MET A 65 -2.10 -3.58 9.32
CA MET A 65 -0.79 -4.20 9.07
C MET A 65 0.39 -3.42 9.66
N ARG A 66 0.21 -2.12 9.94
CA ARG A 66 1.28 -1.19 10.32
C ARG A 66 0.99 -0.48 11.64
N TRP A 67 0.41 -1.19 12.63
CA TRP A 67 0.26 -0.61 13.97
C TRP A 67 1.58 -0.11 14.51
N PRO A 68 1.61 1.02 15.22
CA PRO A 68 2.82 1.55 15.84
C PRO A 68 3.40 0.55 16.84
N MET A 69 4.72 0.47 16.87
CA MET A 69 5.48 -0.45 17.71
C MET A 69 6.28 0.32 18.76
N THR A 70 6.44 -0.26 19.93
CA THR A 70 7.31 0.21 21.00
C THR A 70 8.13 -0.94 21.57
N LYS A 71 8.95 -0.68 22.58
CA LYS A 71 9.72 -1.73 23.26
C LYS A 71 9.22 -1.93 24.67
N ASP A 72 9.10 -3.19 25.06
CA ASP A 72 8.84 -3.56 26.45
C ASP A 72 10.09 -3.33 27.35
N ALA A 73 9.93 -3.59 28.65
CA ALA A 73 11.02 -3.45 29.63
C ALA A 73 12.24 -4.36 29.37
N GLN A 74 12.08 -5.39 28.54
CA GLN A 74 13.13 -6.33 28.12
C GLN A 74 13.73 -5.96 26.75
N GLY A 75 13.25 -4.85 26.13
CA GLY A 75 13.70 -4.39 24.83
C GLY A 75 13.09 -5.14 23.63
N LYS A 76 12.08 -5.99 23.84
CA LYS A 76 11.36 -6.70 22.79
C LYS A 76 10.36 -5.77 22.13
N ASP A 77 10.23 -5.87 20.79
CA ASP A 77 9.22 -5.13 20.04
C ASP A 77 7.81 -5.63 20.37
N ILE A 78 6.95 -4.71 20.79
CA ILE A 78 5.54 -4.92 21.08
C ILE A 78 4.71 -3.83 20.39
N ILE A 79 3.41 -4.07 20.24
CA ILE A 79 2.51 -3.02 19.74
C ILE A 79 2.34 -1.93 20.83
N ASP A 80 2.45 -0.68 20.40
CA ASP A 80 2.08 0.49 21.23
C ASP A 80 0.56 0.61 21.29
N GLN A 81 -0.05 -0.17 22.21
CA GLN A 81 -1.50 -0.26 22.31
C GLN A 81 -2.16 1.06 22.69
N GLU A 82 -1.47 1.92 23.44
CA GLU A 82 -2.00 3.24 23.81
C GLU A 82 -2.16 4.11 22.57
N THR A 83 -1.11 4.21 21.75
CA THR A 83 -1.16 4.92 20.45
C THR A 83 -2.18 4.29 19.49
N VAL A 84 -2.29 2.96 19.45
CA VAL A 84 -3.32 2.27 18.63
C VAL A 84 -4.72 2.69 19.08
N ASN A 85 -4.98 2.73 20.39
CA ASN A 85 -6.27 3.14 20.92
C ASN A 85 -6.62 4.59 20.54
N GLU A 86 -5.66 5.52 20.66
CA GLU A 86 -5.85 6.92 20.28
C GLU A 86 -6.18 7.07 18.79
N LEU A 87 -5.44 6.35 17.94
CA LEU A 87 -5.66 6.37 16.49
C LEU A 87 -7.04 5.80 16.12
N VAL A 88 -7.43 4.69 16.75
CA VAL A 88 -8.76 4.08 16.50
C VAL A 88 -9.87 4.98 17.00
N ASP A 89 -9.75 5.59 18.18
CA ASP A 89 -10.73 6.52 18.73
C ASP A 89 -10.95 7.72 17.80
N TYR A 90 -9.87 8.30 17.33
CA TYR A 90 -9.95 9.43 16.42
C TYR A 90 -10.54 9.04 15.06
N ALA A 91 -10.13 7.91 14.47
CA ALA A 91 -10.69 7.40 13.24
C ALA A 91 -12.20 7.09 13.35
N PHE A 92 -12.58 6.39 14.41
CA PHE A 92 -13.96 5.99 14.67
C PHE A 92 -14.88 7.21 14.91
N SER A 93 -14.43 8.21 15.67
CA SER A 93 -15.17 9.45 15.91
C SER A 93 -15.44 10.24 14.62
N HIS A 94 -14.65 10.04 13.56
CA HIS A 94 -14.81 10.64 12.23
C HIS A 94 -15.49 9.70 11.23
N GLY A 95 -16.08 8.58 11.69
CA GLY A 95 -16.91 7.70 10.87
C GLY A 95 -16.16 6.59 10.13
N VAL A 96 -14.86 6.36 10.39
CA VAL A 96 -14.16 5.17 9.87
C VAL A 96 -14.72 3.94 10.58
N ASN A 97 -15.31 3.03 9.81
CA ASN A 97 -15.97 1.85 10.36
C ASN A 97 -15.49 0.51 9.75
N TYR A 98 -14.48 0.51 8.88
CA TYR A 98 -13.91 -0.70 8.29
C TYR A 98 -12.45 -0.88 8.73
N PHE A 99 -12.14 -2.05 9.35
CA PHE A 99 -10.82 -2.38 9.89
C PHE A 99 -10.34 -3.71 9.31
N ASP A 100 -9.19 -3.69 8.61
CA ASP A 100 -8.61 -4.85 7.92
C ASP A 100 -7.35 -5.34 8.61
N THR A 101 -7.34 -6.60 9.03
CA THR A 101 -6.20 -7.28 9.63
C THR A 101 -5.92 -8.64 8.99
N ALA A 102 -4.97 -9.39 9.52
CA ALA A 102 -4.71 -10.78 9.18
C ALA A 102 -3.93 -11.49 10.31
N PRO A 103 -4.03 -12.83 10.43
CA PRO A 103 -3.33 -13.60 11.46
C PRO A 103 -1.81 -13.45 11.43
N ILE A 104 -1.22 -13.15 10.26
CA ILE A 104 0.23 -13.01 10.10
C ILE A 104 0.76 -11.58 10.28
N TYR A 105 -0.12 -10.57 10.37
CA TYR A 105 0.31 -9.20 10.47
C TYR A 105 1.01 -8.92 11.79
N LEU A 106 2.16 -8.23 11.72
CA LEU A 106 2.99 -7.93 12.88
C LEU A 106 3.33 -9.19 13.71
N GLN A 107 3.68 -10.28 13.01
CA GLN A 107 4.03 -11.58 13.62
C GLN A 107 2.89 -12.17 14.48
N GLY A 108 1.64 -11.96 14.08
CA GLY A 108 0.46 -12.46 14.77
C GLY A 108 -0.13 -11.53 15.83
N LEU A 109 0.45 -10.34 16.02
CA LEU A 109 -0.01 -9.41 17.06
C LEU A 109 -1.16 -8.51 16.63
N SER A 110 -1.39 -8.36 15.32
CA SER A 110 -2.31 -7.34 14.80
C SER A 110 -3.78 -7.61 15.14
N GLU A 111 -4.27 -8.85 15.04
CA GLU A 111 -5.67 -9.17 15.34
C GLU A 111 -6.05 -8.79 16.78
N HIS A 112 -5.24 -9.22 17.74
CA HIS A 112 -5.50 -8.95 19.15
C HIS A 112 -5.42 -7.46 19.49
N ALA A 113 -4.42 -6.74 18.97
CA ALA A 113 -4.31 -5.30 19.18
C ALA A 113 -5.49 -4.52 18.58
N THR A 114 -5.95 -4.93 17.40
CA THR A 114 -7.14 -4.38 16.74
C THR A 114 -8.39 -4.62 17.61
N ALA A 115 -8.55 -5.84 18.13
CA ALA A 115 -9.67 -6.21 18.99
C ALA A 115 -9.68 -5.40 20.30
N LEU A 116 -8.54 -5.25 20.97
CA LEU A 116 -8.44 -4.44 22.18
C LEU A 116 -8.88 -2.99 21.95
N ALA A 117 -8.49 -2.39 20.82
CA ALA A 117 -8.91 -1.05 20.48
C ALA A 117 -10.41 -0.95 20.17
N LEU A 118 -10.97 -1.92 19.45
CA LEU A 118 -12.37 -1.92 19.01
C LEU A 118 -13.36 -2.44 20.06
N SER A 119 -12.93 -3.21 21.05
CA SER A 119 -13.78 -3.74 22.13
C SER A 119 -14.47 -2.66 22.98
N ARG A 120 -14.02 -1.42 22.84
CA ARG A 120 -14.61 -0.23 23.52
C ARG A 120 -15.86 0.31 22.81
N TYR A 121 -16.21 -0.25 21.64
CA TYR A 121 -17.33 0.14 20.81
C TYR A 121 -18.32 -1.03 20.61
N PRO A 122 -19.61 -0.76 20.36
CA PRO A 122 -20.55 -1.82 20.00
C PRO A 122 -20.09 -2.59 18.75
N ARG A 123 -20.10 -3.92 18.81
CA ARG A 123 -19.56 -4.78 17.72
C ARG A 123 -20.25 -4.54 16.37
N GLU A 124 -21.51 -4.21 16.37
CA GLU A 124 -22.32 -3.91 15.19
C GLU A 124 -22.04 -2.53 14.58
N SER A 125 -21.24 -1.68 15.22
CA SER A 125 -20.94 -0.33 14.73
C SER A 125 -19.71 -0.28 13.80
N TYR A 126 -19.03 -1.41 13.59
CA TYR A 126 -17.87 -1.50 12.71
C TYR A 126 -17.80 -2.85 11.99
N PHE A 127 -17.05 -2.88 10.92
CA PHE A 127 -16.74 -4.06 10.11
C PHE A 127 -15.32 -4.53 10.37
N LEU A 128 -15.17 -5.84 10.65
CA LEU A 128 -13.89 -6.52 10.79
C LEU A 128 -13.62 -7.36 9.55
N ALA A 129 -12.42 -7.16 8.98
CA ALA A 129 -11.89 -8.02 7.95
C ALA A 129 -10.63 -8.75 8.45
N THR A 130 -10.58 -10.06 8.22
CA THR A 130 -9.36 -10.88 8.40
C THR A 130 -9.27 -11.98 7.35
N LYS A 131 -8.23 -12.81 7.39
CA LYS A 131 -7.86 -13.62 6.23
C LYS A 131 -7.42 -15.05 6.62
N LEU A 132 -7.69 -16.01 5.74
CA LEU A 132 -7.06 -17.33 5.78
C LEU A 132 -5.65 -17.28 5.19
N SER A 133 -4.62 -17.25 6.03
CA SER A 133 -3.22 -17.07 5.64
C SER A 133 -2.46 -18.41 5.54
N ASN A 134 -2.95 -19.33 4.71
CA ASN A 134 -2.37 -20.67 4.48
C ASN A 134 -1.39 -20.65 3.29
N PHE A 135 -0.18 -20.15 3.44
CA PHE A 135 0.78 -19.97 2.34
C PHE A 135 1.68 -21.20 2.08
N ASN A 136 1.76 -22.12 3.01
CA ASN A 136 2.63 -23.29 2.93
C ASN A 136 1.80 -24.53 2.56
N PRO A 137 2.26 -25.43 1.66
CA PRO A 137 1.54 -26.66 1.32
C PRO A 137 1.10 -27.50 2.52
N ASN A 138 1.88 -27.51 3.62
CA ASN A 138 1.48 -28.18 4.86
C ASN A 138 0.27 -27.53 5.56
N SER A 139 -0.09 -26.31 5.19
CA SER A 139 -1.26 -25.60 5.70
C SER A 139 -2.49 -25.68 4.75
N TYR A 140 -2.39 -26.43 3.66
CA TYR A 140 -3.51 -26.64 2.73
C TYR A 140 -4.43 -27.76 3.22
N THR A 141 -4.83 -27.71 4.47
CA THR A 141 -5.69 -28.72 5.10
C THR A 141 -6.89 -28.06 5.76
N LEU A 142 -8.01 -28.78 5.79
CA LEU A 142 -9.24 -28.32 6.44
C LEU A 142 -9.01 -28.08 7.95
N GLU A 143 -8.22 -28.94 8.61
CA GLU A 143 -7.86 -28.78 10.01
C GLU A 143 -7.14 -27.46 10.28
N PHE A 144 -6.15 -27.12 9.45
CA PHE A 144 -5.44 -25.84 9.57
C PHE A 144 -6.38 -24.64 9.35
N ALA A 145 -7.23 -24.68 8.31
CA ALA A 145 -8.15 -23.59 8.01
C ALA A 145 -9.18 -23.39 9.12
N SER A 146 -9.73 -24.47 9.68
CA SER A 146 -10.70 -24.38 10.78
C SER A 146 -10.07 -23.87 12.08
N ALA A 147 -8.84 -24.32 12.40
CA ALA A 147 -8.09 -23.82 13.55
C ALA A 147 -7.78 -22.32 13.39
N MET A 148 -7.29 -21.88 12.23
CA MET A 148 -6.98 -20.48 11.96
C MET A 148 -8.22 -19.58 12.07
N LEU A 149 -9.38 -20.00 11.57
CA LEU A 149 -10.63 -19.25 11.75
C LEU A 149 -11.01 -19.15 13.23
N SER A 150 -10.92 -20.24 13.97
CA SER A 150 -11.19 -20.26 15.42
C SER A 150 -10.25 -19.35 16.20
N ASP A 151 -8.96 -19.38 15.88
CA ASP A 151 -7.95 -18.50 16.47
C ASP A 151 -8.21 -17.02 16.14
N SER A 152 -8.57 -16.72 14.89
CA SER A 152 -8.94 -15.35 14.49
C SER A 152 -10.16 -14.83 15.24
N LEU A 153 -11.22 -15.63 15.40
CA LEU A 153 -12.39 -15.26 16.19
C LEU A 153 -12.01 -14.98 17.66
N SER A 154 -11.17 -15.83 18.24
CA SER A 154 -10.66 -15.65 19.61
C SER A 154 -9.80 -14.39 19.73
N ASN A 155 -8.83 -14.19 18.84
CA ASN A 155 -7.94 -13.02 18.84
C ASN A 155 -8.72 -11.72 18.63
N LEU A 156 -9.74 -11.74 17.77
CA LEU A 156 -10.60 -10.60 17.47
C LEU A 156 -11.72 -10.41 18.50
N MET A 157 -11.84 -11.30 19.51
CA MET A 157 -12.84 -11.26 20.59
C MET A 157 -14.26 -11.10 20.05
N THR A 158 -14.64 -11.90 19.04
CA THR A 158 -15.92 -11.80 18.35
C THR A 158 -16.43 -13.18 17.91
N ASP A 159 -17.75 -13.31 17.77
CA ASP A 159 -18.39 -14.54 17.29
C ASP A 159 -18.59 -14.57 15.76
N TYR A 160 -18.31 -13.46 15.08
CA TYR A 160 -18.46 -13.36 13.62
C TYR A 160 -17.46 -12.38 13.01
N ILE A 161 -17.13 -12.61 11.73
CA ILE A 161 -16.28 -11.76 10.90
C ILE A 161 -17.11 -11.22 9.75
N ASP A 162 -17.03 -9.89 9.51
CA ASP A 162 -17.83 -9.26 8.45
C ASP A 162 -17.26 -9.57 7.07
N TYR A 163 -15.92 -9.49 6.88
CA TYR A 163 -15.25 -9.73 5.61
C TYR A 163 -14.11 -10.72 5.79
N TYR A 164 -14.25 -11.93 5.26
CA TYR A 164 -13.21 -12.95 5.34
C TYR A 164 -12.59 -13.22 3.98
N LEU A 165 -11.26 -13.23 3.90
CA LEU A 165 -10.55 -13.32 2.63
C LEU A 165 -9.71 -14.60 2.55
N LEU A 166 -9.72 -15.24 1.39
CA LEU A 166 -8.65 -16.14 0.98
C LEU A 166 -7.39 -15.27 0.73
N HIS A 167 -6.37 -15.44 1.57
CA HIS A 167 -5.23 -14.53 1.60
C HIS A 167 -4.25 -14.76 0.46
N SER A 168 -4.00 -13.72 -0.35
CA SER A 168 -2.98 -13.69 -1.39
C SER A 168 -3.13 -14.82 -2.42
N VAL A 169 -4.15 -14.72 -3.26
CA VAL A 169 -4.24 -15.51 -4.49
C VAL A 169 -3.27 -14.88 -5.49
N ASN A 170 -2.06 -15.47 -5.62
CA ASN A 170 -0.90 -14.86 -6.28
C ASN A 170 -0.18 -15.79 -7.27
N SER A 171 -0.72 -16.96 -7.53
CA SER A 171 -0.18 -17.95 -8.46
C SER A 171 -1.21 -18.24 -9.56
N ASP A 172 -1.19 -19.43 -10.12
CA ASP A 172 -2.13 -19.89 -11.12
C ASP A 172 -3.43 -20.46 -10.50
N PHE A 173 -4.38 -20.78 -11.35
CA PHE A 173 -5.68 -21.32 -10.93
C PHE A 173 -5.57 -22.73 -10.32
N GLU A 174 -4.60 -23.53 -10.73
CA GLU A 174 -4.36 -24.85 -10.13
C GLU A 174 -3.88 -24.74 -8.69
N ASN A 175 -3.03 -23.77 -8.39
CA ASN A 175 -2.64 -23.45 -7.00
C ASN A 175 -3.86 -23.00 -6.18
N PHE A 176 -4.74 -22.18 -6.74
CA PHE A 176 -5.98 -21.80 -6.05
C PHE A 176 -6.84 -23.03 -5.72
N ARG A 177 -7.01 -23.96 -6.67
CA ARG A 177 -7.74 -25.21 -6.44
C ARG A 177 -7.13 -26.04 -5.34
N THR A 178 -5.84 -26.27 -5.42
CA THR A 178 -5.09 -27.07 -4.44
C THR A 178 -5.15 -26.47 -3.02
N ARG A 179 -5.07 -25.12 -2.94
CA ARG A 179 -5.10 -24.43 -1.63
C ARG A 179 -6.47 -24.37 -0.99
N PHE A 180 -7.55 -24.32 -1.77
CA PHE A 180 -8.85 -23.96 -1.22
C PHE A 180 -9.99 -24.87 -1.63
N VAL A 181 -9.94 -25.51 -2.81
CA VAL A 181 -11.08 -26.26 -3.37
C VAL A 181 -10.94 -27.75 -3.12
N ASP A 182 -9.85 -28.38 -3.59
CA ASP A 182 -9.69 -29.84 -3.65
C ASP A 182 -9.54 -30.49 -2.26
N ASN A 183 -9.28 -29.68 -1.23
CA ASN A 183 -9.15 -30.07 0.18
C ASN A 183 -10.39 -29.76 1.04
N GLY A 184 -11.47 -29.25 0.45
CA GLY A 184 -12.73 -28.94 1.14
C GLY A 184 -12.72 -27.65 1.98
N ILE A 185 -11.67 -26.86 1.94
CA ILE A 185 -11.58 -25.58 2.69
C ILE A 185 -12.65 -24.60 2.23
N LEU A 186 -12.84 -24.45 0.91
CA LEU A 186 -13.82 -23.52 0.36
C LEU A 186 -15.25 -23.92 0.78
N ASP A 187 -15.59 -25.19 0.72
CA ASP A 187 -16.89 -25.71 1.18
C ASP A 187 -17.11 -25.43 2.66
N TYR A 188 -16.10 -25.64 3.50
CA TYR A 188 -16.14 -25.28 4.91
C TYR A 188 -16.40 -23.78 5.14
N LEU A 189 -15.70 -22.89 4.43
CA LEU A 189 -15.91 -21.45 4.58
C LEU A 189 -17.30 -21.02 4.10
N LEU A 190 -17.82 -21.64 3.06
CA LEU A 190 -19.20 -21.42 2.60
C LEU A 190 -20.22 -21.88 3.65
N GLU A 191 -19.96 -23.00 4.33
CA GLU A 191 -20.76 -23.44 5.46
C GLU A 191 -20.70 -22.44 6.62
N GLN A 192 -19.52 -21.91 6.97
CA GLN A 192 -19.39 -20.87 7.99
C GLN A 192 -20.14 -19.58 7.58
N ARG A 193 -20.12 -19.23 6.28
CA ARG A 193 -20.92 -18.12 5.76
C ARG A 193 -22.42 -18.38 5.92
N SER A 194 -22.90 -19.56 5.61
CA SER A 194 -24.32 -19.91 5.79
C SER A 194 -24.79 -19.89 7.24
N LYS A 195 -23.87 -20.14 8.19
CA LYS A 195 -24.10 -20.06 9.64
C LYS A 195 -24.01 -18.63 10.20
N GLY A 196 -23.59 -17.66 9.38
CA GLY A 196 -23.40 -16.26 9.79
C GLY A 196 -22.12 -15.99 10.59
N VAL A 197 -21.23 -16.97 10.73
CA VAL A 197 -19.88 -16.78 11.32
C VAL A 197 -19.03 -15.91 10.41
N LEU A 198 -19.18 -16.08 9.09
CA LEU A 198 -18.62 -15.20 8.07
C LEU A 198 -19.80 -14.51 7.36
N ARG A 199 -19.77 -13.17 7.25
CA ARG A 199 -20.85 -12.44 6.55
C ARG A 199 -20.56 -12.30 5.06
N HIS A 200 -19.32 -11.99 4.71
CA HIS A 200 -18.85 -11.88 3.33
C HIS A 200 -17.61 -12.75 3.14
N LEU A 201 -17.53 -13.46 2.03
CA LEU A 201 -16.37 -14.23 1.61
C LEU A 201 -15.78 -13.63 0.34
N GLY A 202 -14.48 -13.34 0.35
CA GLY A 202 -13.75 -12.81 -0.78
C GLY A 202 -12.32 -13.32 -0.83
N PHE A 203 -11.49 -12.67 -1.62
CA PHE A 203 -10.05 -13.00 -1.68
C PHE A 203 -9.21 -11.75 -1.94
N SER A 204 -7.95 -11.76 -1.51
CA SER A 204 -6.98 -10.77 -1.92
C SER A 204 -6.16 -11.30 -3.11
N PHE A 205 -6.07 -10.48 -4.17
CA PHE A 205 -5.55 -10.90 -5.46
C PHE A 205 -4.22 -10.22 -5.81
N HIS A 206 -3.24 -11.03 -6.26
CA HIS A 206 -1.89 -10.58 -6.62
C HIS A 206 -1.35 -11.31 -7.88
N SER A 207 -2.21 -11.74 -8.79
CA SER A 207 -1.81 -12.44 -10.01
C SER A 207 -2.22 -11.64 -11.26
N ASN A 208 -2.38 -12.28 -12.40
CA ASN A 208 -2.64 -11.66 -13.69
C ASN A 208 -4.09 -11.84 -14.15
N CYS A 209 -4.46 -11.16 -15.26
CA CYS A 209 -5.82 -11.19 -15.81
C CYS A 209 -6.30 -12.58 -16.19
N ALA A 210 -5.43 -13.46 -16.68
CA ALA A 210 -5.83 -14.81 -17.07
C ALA A 210 -6.30 -15.63 -15.87
N VAL A 211 -5.59 -15.52 -14.72
CA VAL A 211 -5.97 -16.18 -13.47
C VAL A 211 -7.24 -15.55 -12.89
N LEU A 212 -7.38 -14.23 -12.96
CA LEU A 212 -8.61 -13.58 -12.49
C LEU A 212 -9.82 -13.99 -13.32
N SER A 213 -9.68 -14.07 -14.64
CA SER A 213 -10.77 -14.55 -15.52
C SER A 213 -11.19 -15.99 -15.18
N GLN A 214 -10.23 -16.90 -14.94
CA GLN A 214 -10.54 -18.26 -14.50
C GLN A 214 -11.26 -18.31 -13.13
N LEU A 215 -10.90 -17.41 -12.21
CA LEU A 215 -11.62 -17.28 -10.93
C LEU A 215 -13.05 -16.75 -11.12
N MET A 216 -13.25 -15.83 -12.07
CA MET A 216 -14.58 -15.31 -12.39
C MET A 216 -15.44 -16.36 -13.09
N ASP A 217 -14.88 -17.16 -14.02
CA ASP A 217 -15.56 -18.30 -14.62
C ASP A 217 -16.02 -19.30 -13.53
N PHE A 218 -15.14 -19.61 -12.59
CA PHE A 218 -15.47 -20.49 -11.44
C PHE A 218 -16.53 -19.88 -10.52
N HIS A 219 -16.49 -18.56 -10.28
CA HIS A 219 -17.53 -17.83 -9.55
C HIS A 219 -18.88 -17.93 -10.23
N GLU A 220 -18.96 -17.69 -11.53
CA GLU A 220 -20.22 -17.73 -12.30
C GLU A 220 -20.76 -19.16 -12.45
N GLU A 221 -19.90 -20.17 -12.59
CA GLU A 221 -20.30 -21.58 -12.56
C GLU A 221 -20.95 -21.95 -11.22
N TYR A 222 -20.31 -21.54 -10.10
CA TYR A 222 -20.87 -21.75 -8.77
C TYR A 222 -22.23 -21.08 -8.61
N LYS A 223 -22.34 -19.80 -8.99
CA LYS A 223 -23.57 -19.00 -8.93
C LYS A 223 -24.68 -19.60 -9.79
N THR A 224 -24.36 -20.07 -11.00
CA THR A 224 -25.34 -20.75 -11.87
C THR A 224 -25.88 -22.03 -11.25
N ARG A 225 -25.02 -22.79 -10.57
CA ARG A 225 -25.37 -24.07 -9.94
C ARG A 225 -26.16 -23.89 -8.65
N THR A 226 -25.86 -22.88 -7.84
CA THR A 226 -26.40 -22.72 -6.47
C THR A 226 -27.43 -21.60 -6.33
N GLY A 227 -27.45 -20.65 -7.26
CA GLY A 227 -28.23 -19.41 -7.15
C GLY A 227 -27.58 -18.33 -6.27
N GLU A 228 -26.46 -18.63 -5.60
CA GLU A 228 -25.76 -17.75 -4.67
C GLU A 228 -24.36 -17.40 -5.17
N PRO A 229 -23.85 -16.17 -4.93
CA PRO A 229 -22.51 -15.81 -5.32
C PRO A 229 -21.46 -16.61 -4.53
N LEU A 230 -20.39 -17.06 -5.20
CA LEU A 230 -19.26 -17.70 -4.52
C LEU A 230 -18.48 -16.66 -3.70
N PHE A 231 -18.12 -15.55 -4.32
CA PHE A 231 -17.43 -14.43 -3.69
C PHE A 231 -18.34 -13.21 -3.63
N ASP A 232 -18.21 -12.43 -2.58
CA ASP A 232 -18.99 -11.23 -2.33
C ASP A 232 -18.20 -9.95 -2.64
N PHE A 233 -16.86 -10.03 -2.68
CA PHE A 233 -15.95 -8.90 -2.93
C PHE A 233 -14.55 -9.41 -3.27
N VAL A 234 -13.71 -8.53 -3.82
CA VAL A 234 -12.29 -8.81 -4.07
C VAL A 234 -11.43 -7.66 -3.54
N MET A 235 -10.32 -7.99 -2.90
CA MET A 235 -9.31 -7.01 -2.51
C MET A 235 -8.17 -7.04 -3.55
N MET A 236 -7.88 -5.90 -4.17
CA MET A 236 -6.81 -5.79 -5.16
C MET A 236 -5.96 -4.54 -4.94
N GLN A 237 -4.74 -4.58 -5.45
CA GLN A 237 -3.86 -3.43 -5.52
C GLN A 237 -4.37 -2.48 -6.60
N LEU A 238 -4.65 -1.22 -6.21
CA LEU A 238 -5.10 -0.19 -7.14
C LEU A 238 -4.55 1.17 -6.73
N ASN A 239 -3.77 1.79 -7.61
CA ASN A 239 -3.25 3.13 -7.47
C ASN A 239 -2.95 3.73 -8.86
N TRP A 240 -2.69 5.04 -8.94
CA TRP A 240 -2.52 5.73 -10.21
C TRP A 240 -1.25 5.33 -10.98
N PHE A 241 -0.23 4.76 -10.32
CA PHE A 241 0.95 4.25 -10.99
C PHE A 241 0.71 2.88 -11.61
N ASP A 242 0.20 1.92 -10.80
CA ASP A 242 -0.06 0.55 -11.27
C ASP A 242 -1.24 0.46 -12.24
N TRP A 243 -1.98 1.56 -12.44
CA TRP A 243 -3.13 1.59 -13.33
C TRP A 243 -2.76 1.18 -14.74
N HIS A 244 -1.69 1.76 -15.30
CA HIS A 244 -1.14 1.40 -16.61
C HIS A 244 0.37 1.15 -16.61
N HIS A 245 1.04 1.12 -15.43
CA HIS A 245 2.49 0.98 -15.31
C HIS A 245 2.85 -0.13 -14.31
N SER A 246 2.42 -1.38 -14.56
CA SER A 246 2.72 -2.47 -13.62
C SER A 246 4.21 -2.80 -13.59
N GLY A 247 4.78 -2.93 -12.38
CA GLY A 247 6.21 -3.18 -12.21
C GLY A 247 6.65 -4.59 -12.61
N ASN A 248 5.92 -5.65 -12.25
CA ASN A 248 6.37 -7.04 -12.45
C ASN A 248 5.25 -8.08 -12.66
N SER A 249 3.96 -7.74 -12.47
CA SER A 249 2.85 -8.70 -12.53
C SER A 249 2.35 -8.98 -13.96
N ASN A 250 2.84 -8.26 -14.97
CA ASN A 250 2.32 -8.28 -16.35
C ASN A 250 0.80 -7.99 -16.43
N ALA A 251 0.19 -7.44 -15.40
CA ALA A 251 -1.20 -7.02 -15.37
C ALA A 251 -1.31 -5.57 -14.90
N TYR A 252 -2.04 -4.75 -15.63
CA TYR A 252 -2.39 -3.42 -15.21
C TYR A 252 -3.57 -3.48 -14.23
N ALA A 253 -3.57 -2.59 -13.24
CA ALA A 253 -4.70 -2.51 -12.31
C ALA A 253 -6.01 -2.16 -13.04
N ALA A 254 -5.93 -1.41 -14.14
CA ALA A 254 -7.06 -1.10 -15.00
C ALA A 254 -7.74 -2.35 -15.57
N ASP A 255 -6.95 -3.30 -16.10
CA ASP A 255 -7.48 -4.52 -16.70
C ASP A 255 -8.11 -5.44 -15.64
N LEU A 256 -7.46 -5.57 -14.46
CA LEU A 256 -8.02 -6.35 -13.35
C LEU A 256 -9.32 -5.72 -12.82
N TYR A 257 -9.34 -4.41 -12.68
CA TYR A 257 -10.53 -3.68 -12.24
C TYR A 257 -11.69 -3.86 -13.24
N ALA A 258 -11.42 -3.77 -14.54
CA ALA A 258 -12.44 -3.93 -15.58
C ALA A 258 -13.09 -5.33 -15.55
N ILE A 259 -12.30 -6.38 -15.27
CA ILE A 259 -12.83 -7.75 -15.09
C ILE A 259 -13.79 -7.78 -13.89
N LEU A 260 -13.40 -7.24 -12.73
CA LEU A 260 -14.24 -7.25 -11.53
C LEU A 260 -15.49 -6.39 -11.68
N GLU A 261 -15.38 -5.24 -12.33
CA GLU A 261 -16.52 -4.36 -12.62
C GLU A 261 -17.54 -5.04 -13.54
N ALA A 262 -17.08 -5.77 -14.57
CA ALA A 262 -17.94 -6.53 -15.47
C ALA A 262 -18.75 -7.65 -14.75
N HIS A 263 -18.20 -8.20 -13.66
CA HIS A 263 -18.88 -9.19 -12.82
C HIS A 263 -19.65 -8.57 -11.64
N GLY A 264 -19.62 -7.23 -11.48
CA GLY A 264 -20.31 -6.53 -10.42
C GLY A 264 -19.80 -6.84 -9.01
N LEU A 265 -18.52 -7.31 -8.89
CA LEU A 265 -17.90 -7.61 -7.60
C LEU A 265 -17.29 -6.34 -6.99
N PRO A 266 -17.70 -5.91 -5.79
CA PRO A 266 -17.12 -4.78 -5.11
C PRO A 266 -15.62 -4.96 -4.87
N VAL A 267 -14.87 -3.86 -5.00
CA VAL A 267 -13.42 -3.83 -4.82
C VAL A 267 -13.07 -3.17 -3.51
N MET A 268 -12.29 -3.87 -2.67
CA MET A 268 -11.52 -3.29 -1.59
C MET A 268 -10.12 -2.99 -2.10
N VAL A 269 -9.66 -1.76 -1.93
CA VAL A 269 -8.35 -1.35 -2.46
C VAL A 269 -7.28 -1.51 -1.39
N MET A 270 -6.25 -2.30 -1.70
CA MET A 270 -4.98 -2.32 -0.98
C MET A 270 -3.91 -1.56 -1.76
N GLU A 271 -2.84 -1.14 -1.08
CA GLU A 271 -1.69 -0.45 -1.67
C GLU A 271 -2.03 0.82 -2.48
N PRO A 272 -2.97 1.67 -2.02
CA PRO A 272 -3.29 2.91 -2.73
C PRO A 272 -2.10 3.86 -2.81
N LEU A 273 -1.16 3.78 -1.85
CA LEU A 273 0.08 4.56 -1.80
C LEU A 273 1.32 3.79 -2.28
N LEU A 274 1.16 2.54 -2.76
CA LEU A 274 2.28 1.71 -3.22
C LEU A 274 3.40 1.62 -2.16
N GLY A 275 3.02 1.27 -0.91
CA GLY A 275 3.92 1.20 0.26
C GLY A 275 4.43 2.56 0.74
N GLY A 276 3.77 3.65 0.38
CA GLY A 276 4.18 5.02 0.70
C GLY A 276 4.93 5.74 -0.43
N ARG A 277 5.31 5.03 -1.50
CA ARG A 277 6.06 5.63 -2.64
C ARG A 277 5.30 6.75 -3.33
N LEU A 278 3.98 6.71 -3.37
CA LEU A 278 3.15 7.74 -4.00
C LEU A 278 2.90 8.96 -3.10
N SER A 279 3.33 8.91 -1.85
CA SER A 279 3.41 10.07 -0.95
C SER A 279 4.81 10.69 -0.90
N ASP A 280 5.81 10.04 -1.51
CA ASP A 280 7.22 10.48 -1.58
C ASP A 280 7.75 10.28 -3.01
N VAL A 281 7.16 11.00 -3.95
CA VAL A 281 7.56 11.00 -5.36
C VAL A 281 8.74 11.96 -5.61
N PRO A 282 9.49 11.82 -6.74
CA PRO A 282 10.57 12.75 -7.10
C PRO A 282 10.14 14.22 -7.06
N ASP A 283 11.03 15.11 -6.58
CA ASP A 283 10.73 16.53 -6.34
C ASP A 283 10.03 17.22 -7.53
N HIS A 284 10.52 17.00 -8.76
CA HIS A 284 9.93 17.63 -9.95
C HIS A 284 8.52 17.13 -10.28
N ILE A 285 8.13 15.94 -9.81
CA ILE A 285 6.75 15.42 -9.88
C ILE A 285 5.94 16.04 -8.74
N ALA A 286 6.49 16.05 -7.53
CA ALA A 286 5.84 16.65 -6.36
C ALA A 286 5.52 18.14 -6.56
N GLU A 287 6.44 18.89 -7.18
CA GLU A 287 6.23 20.30 -7.51
C GLU A 287 5.03 20.49 -8.48
N GLN A 288 4.94 19.69 -9.54
CA GLN A 288 3.83 19.74 -10.48
C GLN A 288 2.48 19.39 -9.83
N MET A 289 2.48 18.37 -8.94
CA MET A 289 1.26 17.98 -8.21
C MET A 289 0.82 19.08 -7.23
N LYS A 290 1.76 19.72 -6.52
CA LYS A 290 1.48 20.85 -5.62
C LYS A 290 1.05 22.13 -6.37
N GLU A 291 1.60 22.38 -7.56
CA GLU A 291 1.16 23.49 -8.42
C GLU A 291 -0.27 23.27 -8.92
N LYS A 292 -0.61 22.04 -9.29
CA LYS A 292 -1.94 21.67 -9.78
C LYS A 292 -3.03 21.81 -8.71
N GLU A 293 -2.77 21.35 -7.48
CA GLU A 293 -3.66 21.49 -6.32
C GLU A 293 -2.87 21.97 -5.07
N PRO A 294 -2.67 23.28 -4.90
CA PRO A 294 -2.02 23.82 -3.71
C PRO A 294 -2.81 23.50 -2.43
N GLY A 295 -2.11 23.00 -1.41
CA GLY A 295 -2.71 22.66 -0.12
C GLY A 295 -3.24 21.23 0.00
N ARG A 296 -3.12 20.41 -1.04
CA ARG A 296 -3.37 18.96 -0.97
C ARG A 296 -2.05 18.20 -0.78
N SER A 297 -2.09 17.14 0.04
CA SER A 297 -0.96 16.22 0.18
C SER A 297 -0.78 15.36 -1.08
N LEU A 298 0.44 14.85 -1.30
CA LEU A 298 0.69 13.88 -2.38
C LEU A 298 -0.11 12.60 -2.17
N ALA A 299 -0.28 12.18 -0.91
CA ALA A 299 -1.09 11.02 -0.56
C ALA A 299 -2.56 11.18 -0.97
N SER A 300 -3.12 12.39 -0.84
CA SER A 300 -4.52 12.65 -1.21
C SER A 300 -4.82 12.38 -2.68
N TRP A 301 -3.87 12.60 -3.58
CA TRP A 301 -4.03 12.27 -5.00
C TRP A 301 -4.23 10.77 -5.22
N ALA A 302 -3.43 9.94 -4.56
CA ALA A 302 -3.50 8.48 -4.70
C ALA A 302 -4.78 7.92 -4.06
N PHE A 303 -5.20 8.42 -2.92
CA PHE A 303 -6.45 8.02 -2.28
C PHE A 303 -7.67 8.41 -3.11
N ARG A 304 -7.71 9.64 -3.59
CA ARG A 304 -8.80 10.12 -4.45
C ARG A 304 -8.85 9.37 -5.77
N PHE A 305 -7.68 9.07 -6.38
CA PHE A 305 -7.62 8.25 -7.58
C PHE A 305 -8.29 6.88 -7.34
N ALA A 306 -7.84 6.15 -6.32
CA ALA A 306 -8.39 4.84 -5.99
C ALA A 306 -9.90 4.92 -5.71
N ALA A 307 -10.31 5.90 -4.93
CA ALA A 307 -11.72 6.10 -4.57
C ALA A 307 -12.60 6.62 -5.73
N SER A 308 -12.03 7.13 -6.83
CA SER A 308 -12.81 7.63 -7.98
C SER A 308 -13.33 6.54 -8.91
N HIS A 309 -13.14 5.27 -8.57
CA HIS A 309 -13.65 4.14 -9.33
C HIS A 309 -14.96 3.63 -8.70
N LYS A 310 -16.03 3.54 -9.48
CA LYS A 310 -17.40 3.30 -9.01
C LYS A 310 -17.60 2.00 -8.24
N ASN A 311 -16.87 0.95 -8.65
CA ASN A 311 -16.98 -0.38 -8.04
C ASN A 311 -16.08 -0.53 -6.80
N VAL A 312 -15.30 0.49 -6.43
CA VAL A 312 -14.52 0.51 -5.19
C VAL A 312 -15.43 0.80 -4.01
N LEU A 313 -15.49 -0.10 -3.05
CA LEU A 313 -16.27 0.06 -1.83
C LEU A 313 -15.45 0.75 -0.73
N CYS A 314 -14.19 0.34 -0.56
CA CYS A 314 -13.32 0.84 0.50
C CYS A 314 -11.85 0.91 0.03
N VAL A 315 -11.12 1.93 0.50
CA VAL A 315 -9.68 2.14 0.23
C VAL A 315 -8.91 2.06 1.55
N LEU A 316 -8.04 1.07 1.68
CA LEU A 316 -7.30 0.81 2.91
C LEU A 316 -6.09 1.72 3.06
N SER A 317 -5.88 2.25 4.25
CA SER A 317 -4.68 2.98 4.62
C SER A 317 -4.10 2.51 5.96
N GLY A 318 -2.78 2.27 5.99
CA GLY A 318 -2.04 1.93 7.21
C GLY A 318 -1.56 3.19 7.92
N MET A 319 -2.45 3.86 8.65
CA MET A 319 -2.20 5.12 9.34
C MET A 319 -1.52 4.86 10.69
N SER A 320 -0.18 4.89 10.71
CA SER A 320 0.62 4.62 11.92
C SER A 320 0.92 5.85 12.78
N ARG A 321 0.45 7.03 12.38
CA ARG A 321 0.64 8.32 13.09
C ARG A 321 -0.61 9.18 12.95
N MET A 322 -0.83 10.04 13.92
CA MET A 322 -1.99 10.96 13.95
C MET A 322 -1.98 11.91 12.74
N GLU A 323 -0.82 12.35 12.26
CA GLU A 323 -0.70 13.21 11.08
C GLU A 323 -1.20 12.51 9.82
N HIS A 324 -0.86 11.22 9.63
CA HIS A 324 -1.37 10.43 8.51
C HIS A 324 -2.90 10.30 8.58
N LEU A 325 -3.42 10.03 9.77
CA LEU A 325 -4.85 9.87 9.99
C LEU A 325 -5.62 11.16 9.68
N ARG A 326 -5.14 12.29 10.19
CA ARG A 326 -5.77 13.60 9.95
C ARG A 326 -5.76 13.97 8.46
N ASP A 327 -4.64 13.82 7.77
CA ASP A 327 -4.54 14.09 6.33
C ASP A 327 -5.51 13.23 5.51
N ASN A 328 -5.59 11.94 5.84
CA ASN A 328 -6.52 11.02 5.18
C ASN A 328 -7.99 11.36 5.48
N LEU A 329 -8.31 11.68 6.74
CA LEU A 329 -9.66 12.13 7.10
C LEU A 329 -10.05 13.39 6.32
N HIS A 330 -9.17 14.39 6.19
CA HIS A 330 -9.42 15.56 5.34
C HIS A 330 -9.62 15.21 3.86
N THR A 331 -8.97 14.17 3.37
CA THR A 331 -9.11 13.70 2.00
C THR A 331 -10.48 13.07 1.74
N PHE A 332 -11.02 12.36 2.74
CA PHE A 332 -12.27 11.61 2.63
C PHE A 332 -13.50 12.29 3.24
N SER A 333 -13.38 13.53 3.78
CA SER A 333 -14.45 14.23 4.53
C SER A 333 -14.78 15.64 4.02
N PRO A 334 -15.57 15.80 2.97
CA PRO A 334 -16.07 14.77 2.05
C PRO A 334 -15.04 14.33 1.02
N LEU A 335 -15.19 13.12 0.49
CA LEU A 335 -14.42 12.66 -0.65
C LEU A 335 -14.78 13.49 -1.89
N VAL A 336 -13.76 14.07 -2.52
CA VAL A 336 -13.88 14.73 -3.82
C VAL A 336 -13.19 13.85 -4.86
N GLU A 337 -13.98 13.14 -5.65
CA GLU A 337 -13.48 12.26 -6.71
C GLU A 337 -12.70 13.05 -7.78
N LEU A 338 -11.74 12.40 -8.43
CA LEU A 338 -10.98 12.98 -9.52
C LEU A 338 -11.77 12.89 -10.84
N ASP A 339 -11.81 13.99 -11.57
CA ASP A 339 -12.30 14.00 -12.95
C ASP A 339 -11.25 13.45 -13.94
N GLU A 340 -11.64 13.29 -15.20
CA GLU A 340 -10.76 12.73 -16.23
C GLU A 340 -9.50 13.59 -16.46
N GLN A 341 -9.60 14.92 -16.30
CA GLN A 341 -8.42 15.80 -16.47
C GLN A 341 -7.37 15.57 -15.38
N HIS A 342 -7.82 15.27 -14.15
CA HIS A 342 -6.93 14.91 -13.04
C HIS A 342 -6.35 13.49 -13.22
N LYS A 343 -7.13 12.55 -13.73
CA LYS A 343 -6.63 11.20 -14.05
C LYS A 343 -5.60 11.24 -15.18
N ASP A 344 -5.85 11.99 -16.26
CA ASP A 344 -4.88 12.21 -17.34
C ASP A 344 -3.60 12.90 -16.84
N PHE A 345 -3.72 13.80 -15.87
CA PHE A 345 -2.56 14.41 -15.25
C PHE A 345 -1.74 13.38 -14.47
N LEU A 346 -2.38 12.51 -13.68
CA LEU A 346 -1.70 11.45 -12.95
C LEU A 346 -1.05 10.42 -13.89
N GLU A 347 -1.66 10.10 -15.03
CA GLU A 347 -1.06 9.24 -16.05
C GLU A 347 0.28 9.80 -16.55
N ARG A 348 0.33 11.12 -16.85
CA ARG A 348 1.60 11.77 -17.22
C ARG A 348 2.63 11.75 -16.08
N MET A 349 2.19 11.86 -14.82
CA MET A 349 3.09 11.71 -13.65
C MET A 349 3.62 10.28 -13.54
N ALA A 350 2.79 9.27 -13.83
CA ALA A 350 3.18 7.87 -13.86
C ALA A 350 4.21 7.58 -14.99
N GLU A 351 4.01 8.13 -16.19
CA GLU A 351 4.99 8.07 -17.27
C GLU A 351 6.34 8.66 -16.86
N LEU A 352 6.35 9.84 -16.25
CA LEU A 352 7.56 10.45 -15.73
C LEU A 352 8.21 9.58 -14.66
N MET A 353 7.44 9.06 -13.71
CA MET A 353 7.93 8.22 -12.63
C MET A 353 8.48 6.88 -13.13
N SER A 354 7.89 6.29 -14.18
CA SER A 354 8.33 5.03 -14.78
C SER A 354 9.72 5.11 -15.42
N SER A 355 10.19 6.32 -15.75
CA SER A 355 11.52 6.54 -16.31
C SER A 355 12.67 6.37 -15.30
N TYR A 356 12.38 6.27 -14.00
CA TYR A 356 13.35 6.08 -12.93
C TYR A 356 13.53 4.61 -12.57
N PRO A 357 14.75 4.12 -12.30
CA PRO A 357 15.02 2.70 -12.02
C PRO A 357 14.63 2.32 -10.59
N LEU A 358 13.39 2.58 -10.18
CA LEU A 358 12.89 2.25 -8.86
C LEU A 358 12.63 0.75 -8.70
N ILE A 359 12.78 0.25 -7.48
CA ILE A 359 12.40 -1.12 -7.11
C ILE A 359 10.97 -1.06 -6.55
N PRO A 360 10.02 -1.87 -7.04
CA PRO A 360 8.62 -1.81 -6.62
C PRO A 360 8.38 -2.43 -5.23
N CYS A 361 9.26 -2.15 -4.26
CA CYS A 361 9.11 -2.62 -2.88
C CYS A 361 8.14 -1.72 -2.11
N ASN A 362 7.15 -2.33 -1.45
CA ASN A 362 6.15 -1.67 -0.61
C ASN A 362 6.37 -1.90 0.90
N ASP A 363 7.53 -2.38 1.30
CA ASP A 363 7.90 -2.66 2.71
C ASP A 363 6.92 -3.56 3.46
N CYS A 364 6.31 -4.54 2.77
CA CYS A 364 5.37 -5.48 3.40
C CYS A 364 6.04 -6.50 4.33
N LYS A 365 7.36 -6.68 4.24
CA LYS A 365 8.20 -7.58 5.04
C LYS A 365 7.93 -9.07 4.86
N TYR A 366 7.17 -9.49 3.86
CA TYR A 366 6.91 -10.92 3.61
C TYR A 366 8.19 -11.70 3.26
N CYS A 367 9.23 -11.04 2.74
CA CYS A 367 10.55 -11.61 2.48
C CYS A 367 11.43 -11.76 3.74
N MET A 368 10.92 -11.40 4.92
CA MET A 368 11.64 -11.43 6.19
C MET A 368 11.14 -12.56 7.10
N PRO A 369 12.00 -13.14 7.98
CA PRO A 369 13.42 -12.79 8.14
C PRO A 369 14.31 -13.41 7.06
N CYS A 370 15.33 -12.65 6.61
CA CYS A 370 16.36 -13.23 5.76
C CYS A 370 17.29 -14.14 6.60
N PRO A 371 17.55 -15.40 6.21
CA PRO A 371 18.40 -16.32 6.98
C PRO A 371 19.87 -15.87 7.09
N TYR A 372 20.28 -14.91 6.26
CA TYR A 372 21.62 -14.30 6.28
C TYR A 372 21.63 -12.90 6.92
N GLY A 373 20.55 -12.51 7.57
CA GLY A 373 20.46 -11.29 8.37
C GLY A 373 20.31 -9.98 7.57
N LEU A 374 20.00 -10.06 6.26
CA LEU A 374 19.74 -8.83 5.48
C LEU A 374 18.43 -8.19 5.90
N ASP A 375 18.41 -6.86 5.93
CA ASP A 375 17.17 -6.09 5.97
C ASP A 375 16.76 -5.71 4.52
N ILE A 376 16.09 -6.64 3.84
CA ILE A 376 15.73 -6.51 2.43
C ILE A 376 14.87 -5.27 2.18
N PRO A 377 13.79 -5.02 2.94
CA PRO A 377 12.97 -3.83 2.73
C PRO A 377 13.71 -2.52 2.98
N ALA A 378 14.52 -2.43 4.05
CA ALA A 378 15.28 -1.22 4.34
C ALA A 378 16.29 -0.88 3.23
N ILE A 379 16.94 -1.89 2.64
CA ILE A 379 17.86 -1.72 1.51
C ILE A 379 17.13 -1.13 0.30
N PHE A 380 15.96 -1.68 -0.05
CA PHE A 380 15.17 -1.23 -1.20
C PHE A 380 14.56 0.16 -0.99
N THR A 381 14.04 0.41 0.20
CA THR A 381 13.47 1.73 0.57
C THR A 381 14.55 2.80 0.51
N HIS A 382 15.74 2.53 1.06
CA HIS A 382 16.87 3.46 0.98
C HIS A 382 17.30 3.72 -0.48
N TYR A 383 17.41 2.67 -1.30
CA TYR A 383 17.75 2.82 -2.71
C TYR A 383 16.74 3.71 -3.44
N ASN A 384 15.45 3.43 -3.29
CA ASN A 384 14.37 4.21 -3.90
C ASN A 384 14.41 5.67 -3.45
N LYS A 385 14.59 5.91 -2.16
CA LYS A 385 14.76 7.26 -1.62
C LYS A 385 15.92 8.00 -2.28
N CYS A 386 17.09 7.36 -2.41
CA CYS A 386 18.24 7.96 -3.07
C CYS A 386 18.02 8.23 -4.57
N VAL A 387 17.22 7.39 -5.25
CA VAL A 387 16.81 7.66 -6.63
C VAL A 387 15.93 8.91 -6.69
N ASN A 388 14.92 9.02 -5.83
CA ASN A 388 14.02 10.17 -5.77
C ASN A 388 14.74 11.48 -5.46
N GLU A 389 15.70 11.44 -4.53
CA GLU A 389 16.53 12.59 -4.14
C GLU A 389 17.67 12.92 -5.15
N GLY A 390 17.78 12.14 -6.24
CA GLY A 390 18.82 12.33 -7.27
C GLY A 390 20.24 11.95 -6.82
N TYR A 391 20.40 11.14 -5.78
CA TYR A 391 21.70 10.69 -5.27
C TYR A 391 22.23 9.43 -5.97
N VAL A 392 21.47 8.85 -6.89
CA VAL A 392 21.94 7.74 -7.74
C VAL A 392 22.46 8.30 -9.06
N SER A 393 23.78 8.43 -9.17
CA SER A 393 24.43 8.90 -10.39
C SER A 393 24.60 7.77 -11.40
N ALA A 394 24.30 8.06 -12.68
CA ALA A 394 24.42 7.09 -13.77
C ALA A 394 25.88 6.79 -14.12
N SER A 395 26.82 7.71 -13.85
CA SER A 395 28.25 7.54 -14.13
C SER A 395 29.13 8.41 -13.24
N ALA A 396 30.42 8.07 -13.16
CA ALA A 396 31.41 8.86 -12.44
C ALA A 396 31.70 10.22 -13.11
N GLN A 397 31.24 10.44 -14.34
CA GLN A 397 31.37 11.72 -15.09
C GLN A 397 30.25 12.71 -14.75
N ASP A 398 29.26 12.31 -13.96
CA ASP A 398 28.19 13.20 -13.48
C ASP A 398 28.86 14.37 -12.69
N PRO A 399 28.53 15.63 -13.01
CA PRO A 399 29.09 16.80 -12.29
C PRO A 399 28.83 16.76 -10.77
N GLU A 400 27.70 16.18 -10.35
CA GLU A 400 27.31 16.05 -8.94
C GLU A 400 27.81 14.73 -8.32
N TYR A 401 28.52 13.88 -9.06
CA TYR A 401 28.90 12.52 -8.62
C TYR A 401 29.47 12.46 -7.20
N ARG A 402 30.43 13.34 -6.88
CA ARG A 402 31.06 13.33 -5.55
C ARG A 402 30.10 13.63 -4.41
N LYS A 403 29.20 14.57 -4.64
CA LYS A 403 28.15 14.95 -3.68
C LYS A 403 27.15 13.82 -3.51
N ASN A 404 26.62 13.30 -4.62
CA ASN A 404 25.62 12.23 -4.65
C ASN A 404 26.17 10.95 -4.03
N ARG A 405 27.41 10.57 -4.38
CA ARG A 405 28.12 9.44 -3.80
C ARG A 405 28.22 9.54 -2.27
N ARG A 406 28.63 10.71 -1.74
CA ARG A 406 28.74 10.93 -0.30
C ARG A 406 27.36 10.85 0.38
N ALA A 407 26.34 11.48 -0.19
CA ALA A 407 24.99 11.46 0.31
C ALA A 407 24.44 10.03 0.38
N TYR A 408 24.60 9.27 -0.72
CA TYR A 408 24.18 7.87 -0.78
C TYR A 408 24.85 7.01 0.29
N LEU A 409 26.20 7.02 0.37
CA LEU A 409 26.93 6.13 1.29
C LEU A 409 26.67 6.48 2.76
N VAL A 410 26.62 7.77 3.12
CA VAL A 410 26.35 8.20 4.50
C VAL A 410 24.93 7.83 4.92
N SER A 411 23.94 8.04 4.05
CA SER A 411 22.55 7.67 4.36
C SER A 411 22.36 6.15 4.40
N TYR A 412 23.05 5.40 3.52
CA TYR A 412 23.01 3.93 3.51
C TYR A 412 23.53 3.32 4.81
N ASP A 413 24.70 3.74 5.25
CA ASP A 413 25.32 3.22 6.49
C ASP A 413 24.52 3.59 7.75
N ARG A 414 23.68 4.65 7.69
CA ARG A 414 22.73 5.02 8.76
C ARG A 414 21.43 4.21 8.70
N ALA A 415 20.90 3.99 7.49
CA ALA A 415 19.62 3.31 7.29
C ALA A 415 19.73 1.80 7.44
N VAL A 416 20.86 1.20 7.04
CA VAL A 416 21.07 -0.25 7.00
C VAL A 416 22.31 -0.62 7.79
N PRO A 417 22.18 -1.24 8.98
CA PRO A 417 23.34 -1.69 9.76
C PRO A 417 24.28 -2.57 8.96
N ARG A 418 25.60 -2.47 9.19
CA ARG A 418 26.64 -3.15 8.42
C ARG A 418 26.42 -4.67 8.25
N GLN A 419 25.91 -5.33 9.29
CA GLN A 419 25.61 -6.76 9.28
C GLN A 419 24.37 -7.13 8.44
N SER A 420 23.59 -6.15 8.01
CA SER A 420 22.34 -6.34 7.27
C SER A 420 22.36 -5.77 5.85
N GLN A 421 23.54 -5.35 5.37
CA GLN A 421 23.73 -4.71 4.07
C GLN A 421 23.69 -5.69 2.89
N ALA A 422 23.45 -5.15 1.68
CA ALA A 422 23.23 -5.91 0.44
C ALA A 422 24.39 -6.86 0.04
N ASP A 423 25.63 -6.52 0.40
CA ASP A 423 26.83 -7.32 0.12
C ASP A 423 26.86 -8.69 0.81
N ARG A 424 25.97 -8.92 1.77
CA ARG A 424 25.81 -10.22 2.43
C ARG A 424 24.84 -11.15 1.71
N CYS A 425 24.23 -10.73 0.63
CA CYS A 425 23.35 -11.59 -0.14
C CYS A 425 24.14 -12.65 -0.91
N ILE A 426 23.85 -13.92 -0.65
CA ILE A 426 24.44 -15.07 -1.35
C ILE A 426 23.57 -15.60 -2.48
N SER A 427 22.50 -14.90 -2.84
CA SER A 427 21.56 -15.28 -3.90
C SER A 427 20.89 -16.64 -3.70
N CYS A 428 20.64 -17.07 -2.47
CA CYS A 428 19.99 -18.36 -2.14
C CYS A 428 18.53 -18.45 -2.56
N ALA A 429 17.92 -17.35 -2.98
CA ALA A 429 16.54 -17.19 -3.45
C ALA A 429 15.44 -17.54 -2.41
N ARG A 430 15.74 -17.86 -1.14
CA ARG A 430 14.73 -18.18 -0.12
C ARG A 430 13.70 -17.07 0.09
N CYS A 431 14.10 -15.81 -0.06
CA CYS A 431 13.21 -14.66 -0.04
C CYS A 431 12.21 -14.61 -1.22
N VAL A 432 12.33 -15.51 -2.18
CA VAL A 432 11.40 -15.67 -3.32
C VAL A 432 10.66 -17.01 -3.22
N THR A 433 11.36 -18.09 -2.86
CA THR A 433 10.77 -19.43 -2.78
C THR A 433 9.98 -19.67 -1.50
N ASP A 434 10.47 -19.15 -0.37
CA ASP A 434 9.86 -19.34 0.95
C ASP A 434 8.88 -18.21 1.31
N SER A 435 8.95 -17.09 0.59
CA SER A 435 8.08 -15.93 0.78
C SER A 435 7.35 -15.58 -0.52
N HIS A 436 6.12 -15.15 -0.38
CA HIS A 436 5.30 -14.75 -1.51
C HIS A 436 5.33 -13.22 -1.64
N CYS A 437 6.43 -12.68 -2.25
CA CYS A 437 6.51 -11.25 -2.50
C CYS A 437 5.33 -10.80 -3.39
N PRO A 438 4.40 -9.98 -2.88
CA PRO A 438 3.23 -9.58 -3.66
C PRO A 438 3.57 -8.64 -4.83
N GLN A 439 4.80 -8.10 -4.84
CA GLN A 439 5.32 -7.26 -5.92
C GLN A 439 6.18 -8.05 -6.93
N HIS A 440 6.28 -9.36 -6.80
CA HIS A 440 7.07 -10.25 -7.68
C HIS A 440 8.49 -9.76 -7.95
N ILE A 441 9.13 -9.12 -6.96
CA ILE A 441 10.49 -8.59 -7.10
C ILE A 441 11.49 -9.74 -7.21
N ALA A 442 12.36 -9.69 -8.24
CA ALA A 442 13.51 -10.57 -8.35
C ALA A 442 14.59 -10.17 -7.31
N ILE A 443 14.27 -10.36 -6.01
CA ILE A 443 15.04 -9.85 -4.87
C ILE A 443 16.54 -10.15 -4.97
N PRO A 444 17.02 -11.37 -5.28
CA PRO A 444 18.46 -11.63 -5.42
C PRO A 444 19.13 -10.78 -6.50
N ARG A 445 18.47 -10.57 -7.64
CA ARG A 445 18.97 -9.75 -8.74
C ARG A 445 19.13 -8.29 -8.31
N GLU A 446 18.13 -7.74 -7.66
CA GLU A 446 18.15 -6.36 -7.20
C GLU A 446 19.18 -6.15 -6.08
N MET A 447 19.35 -7.13 -5.18
CA MET A 447 20.41 -7.11 -4.16
C MET A 447 21.81 -7.09 -4.78
N MET A 448 22.07 -7.93 -5.79
CA MET A 448 23.34 -7.92 -6.51
C MET A 448 23.60 -6.59 -7.21
N ARG A 449 22.57 -6.00 -7.84
CA ARG A 449 22.65 -4.70 -8.50
C ARG A 449 23.03 -3.58 -7.51
N ILE A 450 22.35 -3.53 -6.37
CA ILE A 450 22.64 -2.55 -5.32
C ILE A 450 24.02 -2.77 -4.71
N SER A 451 24.38 -4.02 -4.40
CA SER A 451 25.69 -4.36 -3.84
C SER A 451 26.83 -3.92 -4.77
N LYS A 452 26.70 -4.21 -6.07
CA LYS A 452 27.68 -3.77 -7.09
C LYS A 452 27.78 -2.25 -7.15
N TYR A 453 26.64 -1.54 -7.16
CA TYR A 453 26.62 -0.09 -7.17
C TYR A 453 27.34 0.50 -5.94
N ILE A 454 27.08 -0.01 -4.75
CA ILE A 454 27.74 0.43 -3.51
C ILE A 454 29.24 0.14 -3.54
N GLU A 455 29.63 -1.01 -4.07
CA GLU A 455 31.04 -1.36 -4.22
C GLU A 455 31.75 -0.40 -5.16
N GLU A 456 31.19 -0.03 -6.29
CA GLU A 456 31.69 0.97 -7.23
C GLU A 456 31.83 2.35 -6.55
N LEU A 457 30.79 2.77 -5.79
CA LEU A 457 30.89 4.01 -5.02
C LEU A 457 31.99 3.99 -3.96
N ARG A 458 32.24 2.86 -3.31
CA ARG A 458 33.33 2.72 -2.30
C ARG A 458 34.70 2.67 -2.93
N ARG A 459 34.87 2.01 -4.07
CA ARG A 459 36.16 1.93 -4.81
C ARG A 459 36.60 3.27 -5.38
N SER A 460 35.71 4.11 -5.86
CA SER A 460 36.07 5.42 -6.44
C SER A 460 36.67 6.43 -5.46
N ASN A 461 36.92 6.03 -4.21
CA ASN A 461 37.69 6.80 -3.23
C ASN A 461 39.18 6.49 -3.26
N SER A 462 39.61 5.49 -4.04
CA SER A 462 41.01 5.01 -4.08
C SER A 462 41.78 5.59 -5.26
N MET A 463 41.18 6.46 -6.03
CA MET A 463 41.80 7.25 -7.10
C MET A 463 41.68 8.76 -6.76
#